data_6e1204489ed39a1d7a167c7b23434c03
#
_entry.id   6e1204489ed39a1d7a167c7b23434c03
#
_cell.length_a   1.000
_cell.length_b   1.000
_cell.length_c   1.000
_cell.angle_alpha   90.00
_cell.angle_beta   90.00
_cell.angle_gamma   90.00
#
_symmetry.space_group_name_H-M   'P 1'
#
loop_
_entity.id
_entity.type
_entity.pdbx_description
1 polymer ?
#
loop_
_entity_poly.entity_id
_entity_poly.type
_entity_poly.pdbx_seq_one_letter_code
_entity_poly.pdbx_strand_id
1 'polypeptide(L)'
;MMTLFMDHDSEHALDQNLIGRIVEAAIMAAPQPLSITQIYALFPDDEPAPVGSVERAISELQQSCDERGVELIEVASGFRFQVKNEVHNWV
;
A
#
# COMPACT_ATOMS: atom_id res chain seq x y z
N MET A 1 -18.59 -7.08 25.72
CA MET A 1 -18.23 -7.11 25.34
C MET A 1 -17.70 -7.13 24.89
N MET A 2 -17.34 -6.86 24.71
CA MET A 2 -16.81 -6.80 24.15
C MET A 2 -16.19 -7.30 23.83
N THR A 3 -15.99 -7.55 23.96
CA THR A 3 -15.34 -7.99 23.49
C THR A 3 -15.11 -8.30 22.62
N LEU A 4 -15.31 -8.26 22.40
CA LEU A 4 -15.18 -8.35 21.24
C LEU A 4 -13.98 -7.98 20.70
N PHE A 5 -13.35 -7.36 21.26
CA PHE A 5 -12.21 -6.87 20.82
C PHE A 5 -11.18 -7.80 20.70
N MET A 6 -11.09 -8.66 21.46
CA MET A 6 -10.12 -9.59 21.45
C MET A 6 -10.15 -10.32 20.27
N ASP A 7 -11.23 -10.50 19.79
CA ASP A 7 -11.31 -11.15 18.56
C ASP A 7 -10.55 -10.40 17.60
N HIS A 8 -10.51 -9.16 17.80
CA HIS A 8 -9.81 -8.40 16.93
C HIS A 8 -8.40 -8.74 16.83
N ASP A 9 -7.77 -9.07 17.91
CA ASP A 9 -6.37 -9.34 17.89
C ASP A 9 -6.02 -10.42 16.93
N SER A 10 -6.80 -11.43 16.85
CA SER A 10 -6.46 -12.48 15.92
C SER A 10 -6.70 -12.01 14.53
N GLU A 11 -7.56 -11.05 14.35
CA GLU A 11 -7.81 -10.55 13.07
C GLU A 11 -6.79 -9.59 12.67
N HIS A 12 -5.96 -9.16 13.57
CA HIS A 12 -4.93 -8.25 13.26
C HIS A 12 -3.76 -8.94 12.62
N ALA A 13 -3.79 -10.23 12.48
CA ALA A 13 -2.76 -10.89 11.73
C ALA A 13 -2.69 -10.23 10.37
N LEU A 14 -1.50 -10.05 9.84
CA LEU A 14 -1.29 -9.36 8.59
C LEU A 14 -1.77 -10.23 7.45
N ASP A 15 -3.02 -10.03 7.04
CA ASP A 15 -3.46 -10.68 5.83
C ASP A 15 -3.17 -9.76 4.64
N GLN A 16 -3.32 -10.28 3.44
CA GLN A 16 -2.94 -9.53 2.24
C GLN A 16 -3.80 -8.28 2.06
N ASN A 17 -5.04 -8.34 2.50
CA ASN A 17 -5.91 -7.19 2.36
C ASN A 17 -5.43 -6.03 3.24
N LEU A 18 -5.06 -6.33 4.47
CA LEU A 18 -4.54 -5.31 5.37
C LEU A 18 -3.20 -4.78 4.85
N ILE A 19 -2.34 -5.66 4.38
CA ILE A 19 -1.06 -5.23 3.81
C ILE A 19 -1.29 -4.27 2.66
N GLY A 20 -2.25 -4.57 1.79
CA GLY A 20 -2.56 -3.69 0.67
C GLY A 20 -2.98 -2.30 1.13
N ARG A 21 -3.79 -2.22 2.18
CA ARG A 21 -4.22 -0.92 2.69
C ARG A 21 -3.08 -0.16 3.35
N ILE A 22 -2.20 -0.87 4.03
CA ILE A 22 -1.03 -0.23 4.65
C ILE A 22 -0.11 0.32 3.57
N VAL A 23 0.15 -0.46 2.53
CA VAL A 23 1.03 -0.04 1.43
C VAL A 23 0.44 1.17 0.73
N GLU A 24 -0.85 1.13 0.45
CA GLU A 24 -1.52 2.25 -0.21
C GLU A 24 -1.42 3.52 0.63
N ALA A 25 -1.72 3.42 1.90
CA ALA A 25 -1.69 4.58 2.79
C ALA A 25 -0.28 5.12 2.95
N ALA A 26 0.71 4.24 3.03
CA ALA A 26 2.09 4.66 3.19
C ALA A 26 2.58 5.44 1.97
N ILE A 27 2.29 4.94 0.78
CA ILE A 27 2.71 5.61 -0.45
C ILE A 27 1.98 6.95 -0.58
N MET A 28 0.68 6.95 -0.26
CA MET A 28 -0.12 8.16 -0.36
C MET A 28 0.37 9.24 0.59
N ALA A 29 0.79 8.87 1.79
CA ALA A 29 1.20 9.83 2.80
C ALA A 29 2.66 10.26 2.67
N ALA A 30 3.46 9.51 1.94
CA ALA A 30 4.89 9.79 1.85
C ALA A 30 5.14 11.04 0.99
N PRO A 31 6.06 11.91 1.42
CA PRO A 31 6.39 13.10 0.61
C PRO A 31 7.24 12.77 -0.60
N GLN A 32 7.81 11.56 -0.65
CA GLN A 32 8.68 11.14 -1.75
C GLN A 32 8.35 9.71 -2.10
N PRO A 33 8.71 9.23 -3.29
CA PRO A 33 8.46 7.85 -3.65
C PRO A 33 9.08 6.89 -2.65
N LEU A 34 8.42 5.76 -2.42
CA LEU A 34 8.90 4.75 -1.49
C LEU A 34 9.37 3.52 -2.25
N SER A 35 10.57 3.05 -1.93
CA SER A 35 11.07 1.81 -2.51
C SER A 35 10.44 0.61 -1.83
N ILE A 36 10.54 -0.54 -2.47
CA ILE A 36 10.07 -1.79 -1.88
C ILE A 36 10.73 -2.02 -0.51
N THR A 37 12.03 -1.79 -0.41
CA THR A 37 12.75 -1.97 0.85
C THR A 37 12.21 -1.05 1.93
N GLN A 38 11.94 0.20 1.58
CA GLN A 38 11.40 1.15 2.55
C GLN A 38 10.00 0.74 3.00
N ILE A 39 9.20 0.20 2.10
CA ILE A 39 7.85 -0.23 2.47
C ILE A 39 7.93 -1.43 3.41
N TYR A 40 8.78 -2.41 3.12
CA TYR A 40 8.93 -3.54 4.03
C TYR A 40 9.40 -3.06 5.41
N ALA A 41 10.23 -2.04 5.46
CA ALA A 41 10.75 -1.53 6.72
C ALA A 41 9.69 -0.85 7.59
N LEU A 42 8.50 -0.58 7.05
CA LEU A 42 7.43 -0.02 7.85
C LEU A 42 6.82 -1.03 8.81
N PHE A 43 7.00 -2.31 8.54
CA PHE A 43 6.41 -3.35 9.36
C PHE A 43 7.35 -3.67 10.52
N PRO A 44 6.82 -3.90 11.73
CA PRO A 44 7.70 -4.13 12.88
C PRO A 44 8.42 -5.45 12.77
N ASP A 45 9.57 -5.53 13.46
CA ASP A 45 10.40 -6.71 13.39
C ASP A 45 9.69 -7.96 13.91
N ASP A 46 8.78 -7.80 14.86
CA ASP A 46 8.07 -8.94 15.41
C ASP A 46 6.82 -9.29 14.62
N GLU A 47 6.51 -8.49 13.58
CA GLU A 47 5.37 -8.82 12.72
C GLU A 47 5.68 -8.33 11.31
N PRO A 48 6.68 -8.92 10.66
CA PRO A 48 7.08 -8.44 9.34
C PRO A 48 6.07 -8.82 8.27
N ALA A 49 6.04 -8.04 7.21
CA ALA A 49 5.23 -8.41 6.07
C ALA A 49 5.83 -9.66 5.42
N PRO A 50 5.00 -10.63 5.05
CA PRO A 50 5.52 -11.84 4.39
C PRO A 50 6.26 -11.51 3.10
N VAL A 51 7.22 -12.35 2.75
CA VAL A 51 8.00 -12.17 1.53
C VAL A 51 7.07 -12.15 0.33
N GLY A 52 7.22 -11.17 -0.52
CA GLY A 52 6.41 -11.02 -1.73
C GLY A 52 5.10 -10.31 -1.52
N SER A 53 4.70 -10.06 -0.27
CA SER A 53 3.40 -9.46 0.01
C SER A 53 3.30 -8.01 -0.41
N VAL A 54 4.38 -7.26 -0.29
CA VAL A 54 4.40 -5.85 -0.69
C VAL A 54 4.33 -5.73 -2.21
N GLU A 55 5.11 -6.54 -2.91
CA GLU A 55 5.10 -6.55 -4.38
C GLU A 55 3.70 -6.91 -4.90
N ARG A 56 3.06 -7.88 -4.25
CA ARG A 56 1.72 -8.25 -4.62
C ARG A 56 0.74 -7.11 -4.38
N ALA A 57 0.88 -6.43 -3.25
CA ALA A 57 0.02 -5.30 -2.93
C ALA A 57 0.17 -4.20 -3.98
N ILE A 58 1.40 -3.91 -4.39
CA ILE A 58 1.65 -2.89 -5.40
C ILE A 58 1.00 -3.26 -6.72
N SER A 59 1.15 -4.51 -7.13
CA SER A 59 0.55 -4.97 -8.38
C SER A 59 -0.97 -4.83 -8.35
N GLU A 60 -1.59 -5.21 -7.23
CA GLU A 60 -3.03 -5.11 -7.08
C GLU A 60 -3.48 -3.65 -7.06
N LEU A 61 -2.71 -2.77 -6.43
CA LEU A 61 -3.02 -1.36 -6.43
C LEU A 61 -2.91 -0.77 -7.84
N GLN A 62 -1.90 -1.17 -8.59
CA GLN A 62 -1.75 -0.70 -9.96
C GLN A 62 -2.97 -1.09 -10.80
N GLN A 63 -3.44 -2.32 -10.63
CA GLN A 63 -4.61 -2.77 -11.36
C GLN A 63 -5.87 -2.04 -10.92
N SER A 64 -5.99 -1.73 -9.64
CA SER A 64 -7.17 -1.06 -9.13
C SER A 64 -7.29 0.37 -9.62
N CYS A 65 -6.23 0.93 -10.17
CA CYS A 65 -6.24 2.29 -10.67
C CYS A 65 -6.75 2.39 -12.12
N ASP A 66 -7.06 1.27 -12.76
CA ASP A 66 -7.42 1.27 -14.17
C ASP A 66 -8.54 2.24 -14.51
N GLU A 67 -9.54 2.36 -13.65
CA GLU A 67 -10.67 3.24 -13.92
C GLU A 67 -10.69 4.46 -13.02
N ARG A 68 -9.55 4.79 -12.42
CA ARG A 68 -9.47 5.94 -11.55
C ARG A 68 -8.67 7.03 -12.23
N GLY A 69 -8.72 8.24 -11.67
CA GLY A 69 -7.95 9.36 -12.21
C GLY A 69 -6.50 9.37 -11.79
N VAL A 70 -6.09 8.44 -10.93
CA VAL A 70 -4.71 8.35 -10.47
C VAL A 70 -4.13 7.00 -10.87
N GLU A 71 -2.82 6.93 -10.88
CA GLU A 71 -2.11 5.68 -11.15
C GLU A 71 -0.93 5.56 -10.22
N LEU A 72 -0.52 4.34 -9.95
CA LEU A 72 0.65 4.05 -9.14
C LEU A 72 1.78 3.69 -10.08
N ILE A 73 2.84 4.48 -10.06
CA ILE A 73 3.95 4.29 -10.99
C ILE A 73 5.24 4.06 -10.24
N GLU A 74 6.17 3.43 -10.91
CA GLU A 74 7.51 3.25 -10.40
C GLU A 74 8.43 4.28 -11.04
N VAL A 75 9.20 4.97 -10.22
CA VAL A 75 10.23 5.88 -10.68
C VAL A 75 11.56 5.42 -10.09
N ALA A 76 12.64 6.11 -10.40
CA ALA A 76 13.97 5.66 -9.99
C ALA A 76 14.09 5.38 -8.49
N SER A 77 13.43 6.17 -7.66
CA SER A 77 13.56 6.06 -6.22
C SER A 77 12.46 5.24 -5.55
N GLY A 78 11.49 4.75 -6.29
CA GLY A 78 10.43 3.94 -5.70
C GLY A 78 9.09 4.16 -6.36
N PHE A 79 8.01 3.99 -5.60
CA PHE A 79 6.64 4.08 -6.10
C PHE A 79 5.95 5.33 -5.58
N ARG A 80 5.11 5.91 -6.42
CA ARG A 80 4.29 7.05 -6.04
C ARG A 80 3.01 7.07 -6.84
N PHE A 81 1.97 7.71 -6.29
CA PHE A 81 0.76 7.96 -7.04
C PHE A 81 0.90 9.25 -7.83
N GLN A 82 0.28 9.30 -8.99
CA GLN A 82 0.23 10.53 -9.78
C GLN A 82 -1.10 10.60 -10.52
N VAL A 83 -1.45 11.80 -10.93
CA VAL A 83 -2.66 12.02 -11.73
C VAL A 83 -2.39 11.51 -13.13
N LYS A 84 -3.34 10.77 -13.71
CA LYS A 84 -3.18 10.25 -15.05
C LYS A 84 -3.23 11.39 -16.06
N ASN A 85 -2.51 11.24 -17.16
CA ASN A 85 -2.46 12.24 -18.20
C ASN A 85 -3.86 12.56 -18.73
N GLU A 86 -4.71 11.58 -18.84
CA GLU A 86 -6.04 11.77 -19.43
C GLU A 86 -6.91 12.70 -18.61
N VAL A 87 -6.60 12.90 -17.33
CA VAL A 87 -7.37 13.82 -16.49
C VAL A 87 -6.56 15.02 -16.04
N HIS A 88 -5.32 15.11 -16.47
CA HIS A 88 -4.40 16.14 -15.99
C HIS A 88 -4.93 17.55 -16.22
N ASN A 89 -5.60 17.78 -17.36
CA ASN A 89 -6.10 19.11 -17.68
C ASN A 89 -7.24 19.56 -16.78
N TRP A 90 -7.81 18.66 -16.00
CA TRP A 90 -8.97 18.99 -15.16
C TRP A 90 -8.58 19.29 -13.72
N VAL A 91 -7.33 19.07 -13.36
CA VAL A 91 -6.84 19.25 -11.99
C VAL A 91 -5.56 20.15 -11.94
#